data_28a519100b92c2b261348c71dc245524
#
_entry.id   28a519100b92c2b261348c71dc245524
#
_cell.length_a   1.000
_cell.length_b   1.000
_cell.length_c   1.000
_cell.angle_alpha   90.00
_cell.angle_beta   90.00
_cell.angle_gamma   90.00
#
_symmetry.space_group_name_H-M   'P 1'
#
loop_
_entity.id
_entity.type
_entity.pdbx_description
1 polymer ?
#
loop_
_entity_poly.entity_id
_entity_poly.type
_entity_poly.pdbx_seq_one_letter_code
_entity_poly.pdbx_strand_id
1 'polypeptide(L)'
;MGNSDHKSEGREVSFFRSFIPQKISNEKTLTFFELLRKMAFHNFPGNLEKNNANFKNHLKEIEENNGYIEEQHNYTDMYYGNKTISFCGCEIIATYNAIYDLTGKHDISFPEMINEFEKDGIVLSGFFGTAPRAIEDYLKNHGFKTISSSKKEEYDKIGEESDALILTLYNDKYDIFNMVHTINITKKDNKYYIHNNGYKSYLEPYYSITDILLRINDGEAKDIFLIGIIKN
;
A
#
# COMPACT_ATOMS: atom_id res chain seq x y z
N MET A 1 10.20 29.28 13.14
CA MET A 1 11.22 28.31 12.74
C MET A 1 10.48 27.13 12.14
N GLY A 2 10.37 27.02 10.84
CA GLY A 2 9.60 25.98 10.17
C GLY A 2 9.52 26.20 8.67
N ASN A 3 10.66 26.16 7.96
CA ASN A 3 10.65 26.26 6.48
C ASN A 3 11.88 25.61 5.81
N SER A 4 12.63 24.74 6.51
CA SER A 4 13.83 24.10 5.95
C SER A 4 13.57 22.69 5.40
N ASP A 5 12.59 21.96 5.95
CA ASP A 5 12.41 20.54 5.61
C ASP A 5 11.70 20.32 4.27
N HIS A 6 10.73 21.16 3.91
CA HIS A 6 10.07 21.09 2.59
C HIS A 6 10.98 21.39 1.39
N LYS A 7 12.08 22.13 1.59
CA LYS A 7 13.02 22.44 0.48
C LYS A 7 14.01 21.30 0.22
N SER A 8 14.35 20.48 1.20
CA SER A 8 15.22 19.31 1.02
C SER A 8 14.48 18.16 0.32
N GLU A 9 13.25 17.91 0.70
CA GLU A 9 12.40 16.90 0.05
C GLU A 9 12.16 17.19 -1.43
N GLY A 10 11.92 18.44 -1.79
CA GLY A 10 11.75 18.85 -3.19
C GLY A 10 12.98 18.66 -4.07
N ARG A 11 14.21 18.70 -3.50
CA ARG A 11 15.45 18.48 -4.27
C ARG A 11 15.75 17.00 -4.47
N GLU A 12 15.48 16.13 -3.49
CA GLU A 12 15.64 14.69 -3.62
C GLU A 12 14.64 14.11 -4.63
N VAL A 13 13.39 14.54 -4.58
CA VAL A 13 12.36 14.16 -5.56
C VAL A 13 12.78 14.59 -6.98
N SER A 14 13.35 15.78 -7.15
CA SER A 14 13.80 16.28 -8.46
C SER A 14 14.97 15.48 -9.05
N PHE A 15 15.86 14.96 -8.21
CA PHE A 15 16.97 14.11 -8.64
C PHE A 15 16.47 12.78 -9.22
N PHE A 16 15.50 12.15 -8.55
CA PHE A 16 14.91 10.89 -9.03
C PHE A 16 14.00 11.08 -10.25
N ARG A 17 13.41 12.26 -10.46
CA ARG A 17 12.63 12.60 -11.67
C ARG A 17 13.39 12.33 -12.97
N SER A 18 14.70 12.50 -12.98
CA SER A 18 15.51 12.30 -14.19
C SER A 18 15.71 10.82 -14.56
N PHE A 19 15.43 9.88 -13.66
CA PHE A 19 15.73 8.45 -13.85
C PHE A 19 14.52 7.59 -14.20
N ILE A 20 13.29 8.09 -14.07
CA ILE A 20 12.10 7.29 -14.35
C ILE A 20 11.44 7.75 -15.65
N PRO A 21 11.49 6.94 -16.73
CA PRO A 21 10.83 7.28 -17.99
C PRO A 21 9.31 7.34 -17.80
N GLN A 22 8.66 8.42 -18.23
CA GLN A 22 7.22 8.65 -18.11
C GLN A 22 6.32 7.62 -18.84
N LYS A 23 6.89 6.68 -19.59
CA LYS A 23 6.16 5.64 -20.35
C LYS A 23 6.85 4.29 -20.25
N ILE A 24 6.90 3.71 -19.07
CA ILE A 24 7.31 2.31 -18.93
C ILE A 24 6.09 1.42 -18.71
N SER A 25 6.15 0.17 -19.17
CA SER A 25 5.10 -0.81 -18.90
C SER A 25 5.06 -1.15 -17.41
N ASN A 26 3.91 -1.62 -16.93
CA ASN A 26 3.75 -2.04 -15.53
C ASN A 26 4.80 -3.09 -15.13
N GLU A 27 5.12 -4.06 -15.99
CA GLU A 27 6.18 -5.05 -15.75
C GLU A 27 7.57 -4.43 -15.56
N LYS A 28 7.92 -3.41 -16.32
CA LYS A 28 9.19 -2.69 -16.13
C LYS A 28 9.18 -1.89 -14.82
N THR A 29 8.04 -1.31 -14.46
CA THR A 29 7.84 -0.65 -13.18
C THR A 29 8.06 -1.63 -12.03
N LEU A 30 7.43 -2.79 -12.06
CA LEU A 30 7.59 -3.83 -11.05
C LEU A 30 9.04 -4.32 -10.95
N THR A 31 9.69 -4.56 -12.09
CA THR A 31 11.10 -4.94 -12.13
C THR A 31 12.01 -3.88 -11.50
N PHE A 32 11.73 -2.61 -11.74
CA PHE A 32 12.47 -1.50 -11.14
C PHE A 32 12.30 -1.47 -9.61
N PHE A 33 11.08 -1.64 -9.10
CA PHE A 33 10.84 -1.73 -7.65
C PHE A 33 11.56 -2.92 -7.01
N GLU A 34 11.58 -4.08 -7.68
CA GLU A 34 12.32 -5.25 -7.20
C GLU A 34 13.83 -5.03 -7.17
N LEU A 35 14.38 -4.31 -8.14
CA LEU A 35 15.80 -3.94 -8.13
C LEU A 35 16.10 -3.02 -6.92
N LEU A 36 15.27 -2.00 -6.71
CA LEU A 36 15.43 -1.08 -5.58
C LEU A 36 15.26 -1.79 -4.23
N ARG A 37 14.31 -2.73 -4.12
CA ARG A 37 14.12 -3.58 -2.94
C ARG A 37 15.40 -4.35 -2.60
N LYS A 38 16.01 -5.02 -3.58
CA LYS A 38 17.25 -5.78 -3.39
C LYS A 38 18.46 -4.93 -3.02
N MET A 39 18.45 -3.65 -3.36
CA MET A 39 19.50 -2.70 -3.02
C MET A 39 19.22 -1.94 -1.73
N ALA A 40 18.06 -2.15 -1.11
CA ALA A 40 17.63 -1.39 0.04
C ALA A 40 18.41 -1.75 1.29
N PHE A 41 18.52 -0.79 2.19
CA PHE A 41 19.01 -1.00 3.54
C PHE A 41 17.85 -1.48 4.42
N HIS A 42 18.06 -2.57 5.18
CA HIS A 42 17.01 -3.29 5.90
C HIS A 42 17.20 -3.27 7.44
N ASN A 43 17.95 -2.34 7.98
CA ASN A 43 18.21 -2.28 9.42
C ASN A 43 17.81 -0.92 10.00
N PHE A 44 16.70 -0.89 10.71
CA PHE A 44 16.12 0.31 11.32
C PHE A 44 15.93 0.08 12.83
N PRO A 45 17.04 0.07 13.62
CA PRO A 45 16.98 -0.24 15.04
C PRO A 45 16.11 0.77 15.78
N GLY A 46 15.23 0.22 16.66
CA GLY A 46 14.34 1.02 17.49
C GLY A 46 12.99 1.37 16.86
N ASN A 47 12.76 1.14 15.56
CA ASN A 47 11.46 1.39 14.95
C ASN A 47 10.37 0.50 15.55
N LEU A 48 10.62 -0.80 15.70
CA LEU A 48 9.66 -1.73 16.30
C LEU A 48 9.24 -1.30 17.70
N GLU A 49 10.20 -0.90 18.56
CA GLU A 49 9.91 -0.46 19.93
C GLU A 49 9.07 0.81 19.94
N LYS A 50 9.44 1.82 19.14
CA LYS A 50 8.68 3.06 19.00
C LYS A 50 7.27 2.82 18.46
N ASN A 51 7.16 2.00 17.42
CA ASN A 51 5.88 1.66 16.81
C ASN A 51 4.97 0.93 17.80
N ASN A 52 5.51 -0.02 18.59
CA ASN A 52 4.74 -0.70 19.65
C ASN A 52 4.25 0.27 20.74
N ALA A 53 5.05 1.26 21.10
CA ALA A 53 4.66 2.26 22.08
C ALA A 53 3.54 3.18 21.53
N ASN A 54 3.67 3.62 20.28
CA ASN A 54 2.79 4.60 19.66
C ASN A 54 1.48 3.97 19.12
N PHE A 55 1.50 2.72 18.69
CA PHE A 55 0.32 2.05 18.11
C PHE A 55 -0.91 2.05 19.04
N LYS A 56 -0.70 2.09 20.34
CA LYS A 56 -1.77 2.17 21.35
C LYS A 56 -2.65 3.41 21.16
N ASN A 57 -2.09 4.50 20.60
CA ASN A 57 -2.81 5.74 20.35
C ASN A 57 -3.83 5.59 19.22
N HIS A 58 -3.63 4.60 18.35
CA HIS A 58 -4.43 4.37 17.14
C HIS A 58 -5.50 3.28 17.31
N LEU A 59 -5.46 2.48 18.39
CA LEU A 59 -6.39 1.35 18.58
C LEU A 59 -7.86 1.78 18.57
N LYS A 60 -8.16 2.94 19.15
CA LYS A 60 -9.53 3.46 19.18
C LYS A 60 -10.04 3.79 17.79
N GLU A 61 -9.22 4.40 16.95
CA GLU A 61 -9.56 4.71 15.56
C GLU A 61 -9.83 3.43 14.75
N ILE A 62 -8.98 2.40 14.92
CA ILE A 62 -9.15 1.11 14.27
C ILE A 62 -10.47 0.45 14.72
N GLU A 63 -10.78 0.49 16.00
CA GLU A 63 -12.05 -0.02 16.54
C GLU A 63 -13.27 0.73 15.98
N GLU A 64 -13.23 2.06 15.94
CA GLU A 64 -14.28 2.91 15.36
C GLU A 64 -14.47 2.65 13.85
N ASN A 65 -13.43 2.24 13.15
CA ASN A 65 -13.44 1.85 11.74
C ASN A 65 -13.65 0.33 11.54
N ASN A 66 -14.27 -0.37 12.48
CA ASN A 66 -14.58 -1.80 12.42
C ASN A 66 -13.35 -2.69 12.14
N GLY A 67 -12.18 -2.33 12.63
CA GLY A 67 -10.95 -3.09 12.50
C GLY A 67 -10.04 -2.65 11.34
N TYR A 68 -10.46 -1.70 10.51
CA TYR A 68 -9.67 -1.20 9.39
C TYR A 68 -8.86 0.06 9.75
N ILE A 69 -7.69 0.20 9.13
CA ILE A 69 -6.96 1.46 9.08
C ILE A 69 -7.43 2.22 7.83
N GLU A 70 -8.12 3.37 8.03
CA GLU A 70 -8.72 4.15 6.95
C GLU A 70 -7.98 5.44 6.64
N GLU A 71 -7.28 6.00 7.62
CA GLU A 71 -6.70 7.33 7.56
C GLU A 71 -5.19 7.29 7.80
N GLN A 72 -4.44 6.84 6.77
CA GLN A 72 -2.97 6.70 6.83
C GLN A 72 -2.28 7.95 7.37
N HIS A 73 -2.77 9.15 7.03
CA HIS A 73 -2.15 10.41 7.41
C HIS A 73 -2.13 10.67 8.94
N ASN A 74 -2.95 9.95 9.73
CA ASN A 74 -2.94 10.04 11.19
C ASN A 74 -1.70 9.37 11.82
N TYR A 75 -1.01 8.48 11.09
CA TYR A 75 0.11 7.67 11.60
C TYR A 75 1.46 8.38 11.46
N THR A 76 1.55 9.62 11.96
CA THR A 76 2.75 10.47 11.89
C THR A 76 3.81 10.11 12.92
N ASP A 77 3.45 9.36 13.96
CA ASP A 77 4.29 8.92 15.07
C ASP A 77 4.79 7.47 14.93
N MET A 78 4.39 6.77 13.85
CA MET A 78 4.84 5.43 13.51
C MET A 78 5.80 5.46 12.31
N TYR A 79 6.84 4.64 12.36
CA TYR A 79 7.97 4.70 11.43
C TYR A 79 8.05 3.46 10.55
N TYR A 80 8.42 3.68 9.28
CA TYR A 80 8.77 2.66 8.31
C TYR A 80 10.06 3.08 7.59
N GLY A 81 11.16 2.39 7.90
CA GLY A 81 12.47 2.85 7.52
C GLY A 81 12.81 4.20 8.17
N ASN A 82 13.20 5.14 7.35
CA ASN A 82 13.52 6.52 7.76
C ASN A 82 12.34 7.49 7.58
N LYS A 83 11.17 6.99 7.25
CA LYS A 83 9.94 7.79 7.02
C LYS A 83 8.86 7.39 8.01
N THR A 84 7.73 8.07 7.98
CA THR A 84 6.57 7.70 8.79
C THR A 84 5.58 6.87 7.98
N ILE A 85 4.74 6.11 8.66
CA ILE A 85 3.62 5.39 8.03
C ILE A 85 2.70 6.37 7.29
N SER A 86 2.47 7.56 7.86
CA SER A 86 1.72 8.63 7.19
C SER A 86 2.27 8.97 5.80
N PHE A 87 3.58 8.87 5.60
CA PHE A 87 4.23 9.19 4.33
C PHE A 87 4.26 8.02 3.34
N CYS A 88 4.55 6.80 3.82
CA CYS A 88 4.90 5.67 2.93
C CYS A 88 4.34 4.31 3.37
N GLY A 89 3.29 4.27 4.19
CA GLY A 89 2.76 3.04 4.78
C GLY A 89 1.58 2.40 4.04
N CYS A 90 1.16 2.92 2.89
CA CYS A 90 -0.06 2.47 2.21
C CYS A 90 -0.07 0.97 1.88
N GLU A 91 1.06 0.41 1.46
CA GLU A 91 1.19 -1.02 1.15
C GLU A 91 1.01 -1.90 2.40
N ILE A 92 1.58 -1.46 3.52
CA ILE A 92 1.49 -2.20 4.78
C ILE A 92 0.06 -2.12 5.32
N ILE A 93 -0.57 -0.93 5.27
CA ILE A 93 -1.97 -0.73 5.64
C ILE A 93 -2.89 -1.60 4.78
N ALA A 94 -2.70 -1.59 3.47
CA ALA A 94 -3.52 -2.40 2.56
C ALA A 94 -3.38 -3.90 2.86
N THR A 95 -2.17 -4.37 3.20
CA THR A 95 -1.93 -5.76 3.58
C THR A 95 -2.59 -6.09 4.93
N TYR A 96 -2.48 -5.20 5.91
CA TYR A 96 -3.08 -5.36 7.23
C TYR A 96 -4.61 -5.45 7.17
N ASN A 97 -5.22 -4.54 6.41
CA ASN A 97 -6.66 -4.51 6.17
C ASN A 97 -7.14 -5.76 5.39
N ALA A 98 -6.40 -6.20 4.36
CA ALA A 98 -6.77 -7.37 3.59
C ALA A 98 -6.74 -8.66 4.40
N ILE A 99 -5.76 -8.83 5.30
CA ILE A 99 -5.71 -9.97 6.22
C ILE A 99 -6.89 -9.92 7.20
N TYR A 100 -7.23 -8.75 7.71
CA TYR A 100 -8.40 -8.59 8.58
C TYR A 100 -9.71 -8.95 7.85
N ASP A 101 -9.88 -8.50 6.62
CA ASP A 101 -11.06 -8.83 5.79
C ASP A 101 -11.26 -10.34 5.64
N LEU A 102 -10.17 -11.06 5.42
CA LEU A 102 -10.19 -12.51 5.24
C LEU A 102 -10.43 -13.30 6.53
N THR A 103 -9.85 -12.86 7.64
CA THR A 103 -9.75 -13.63 8.88
C THR A 103 -10.68 -13.13 9.99
N GLY A 104 -11.14 -11.88 9.91
CA GLY A 104 -11.91 -11.18 10.94
C GLY A 104 -11.09 -10.83 12.19
N LYS A 105 -9.77 -10.93 12.13
CA LYS A 105 -8.86 -10.64 13.25
C LYS A 105 -7.48 -10.20 12.77
N HIS A 106 -6.74 -9.57 13.66
CA HIS A 106 -5.35 -9.21 13.46
C HIS A 106 -4.46 -10.20 14.24
N ASP A 107 -4.02 -11.26 13.59
CA ASP A 107 -3.13 -12.28 14.20
C ASP A 107 -1.69 -11.75 14.40
N ILE A 108 -1.28 -10.78 13.59
CA ILE A 108 -0.02 -10.05 13.70
C ILE A 108 -0.34 -8.59 14.00
N SER A 109 0.34 -7.98 14.96
CA SER A 109 0.15 -6.55 15.24
C SER A 109 0.69 -5.70 14.08
N PHE A 110 0.10 -4.51 13.89
CA PHE A 110 0.56 -3.60 12.85
C PHE A 110 2.05 -3.23 12.98
N PRO A 111 2.62 -2.96 14.19
CA PRO A 111 4.05 -2.76 14.37
C PRO A 111 4.92 -3.95 13.96
N GLU A 112 4.48 -5.18 14.23
CA GLU A 112 5.21 -6.39 13.81
C GLU A 112 5.19 -6.53 12.29
N MET A 113 4.06 -6.28 11.64
CA MET A 113 3.96 -6.28 10.18
C MET A 113 4.89 -5.22 9.56
N ILE A 114 4.93 -4.01 10.10
CA ILE A 114 5.90 -2.97 9.67
C ILE A 114 7.33 -3.50 9.74
N ASN A 115 7.72 -4.10 10.87
CA ASN A 115 9.07 -4.63 11.07
C ASN A 115 9.40 -5.79 10.10
N GLU A 116 8.44 -6.60 9.70
CA GLU A 116 8.64 -7.63 8.68
C GLU A 116 8.87 -7.03 7.29
N PHE A 117 8.09 -6.02 6.91
CA PHE A 117 8.30 -5.29 5.66
C PHE A 117 9.60 -4.47 5.64
N GLU A 118 10.09 -3.98 6.80
CA GLU A 118 11.41 -3.36 6.91
C GLU A 118 12.55 -4.35 6.60
N LYS A 119 12.37 -5.62 6.93
CA LYS A 119 13.37 -6.68 6.67
C LYS A 119 13.36 -7.13 5.21
N ASP A 120 12.19 -7.15 4.58
CA ASP A 120 12.05 -7.62 3.21
C ASP A 120 10.83 -6.97 2.53
N GLY A 121 11.04 -5.87 1.87
CA GLY A 121 9.95 -5.16 1.15
C GLY A 121 10.25 -3.69 0.93
N ILE A 122 10.91 -3.08 1.89
CA ILE A 122 11.17 -1.64 1.88
C ILE A 122 12.01 -1.20 0.67
N VAL A 123 11.65 -0.05 0.12
CA VAL A 123 12.35 0.56 -1.02
C VAL A 123 12.97 1.89 -0.59
N LEU A 124 14.29 2.04 -0.85
CA LEU A 124 15.05 3.25 -0.54
C LEU A 124 14.79 3.80 0.87
N SER A 125 14.87 2.90 1.88
CA SER A 125 14.66 3.26 3.30
C SER A 125 13.29 3.92 3.59
N GLY A 126 12.26 3.52 2.85
CA GLY A 126 10.89 4.03 2.98
C GLY A 126 10.56 5.22 2.07
N PHE A 127 11.50 5.71 1.28
CA PHE A 127 11.24 6.85 0.40
C PHE A 127 10.21 6.54 -0.72
N PHE A 128 10.17 5.29 -1.18
CA PHE A 128 9.21 4.76 -2.15
C PHE A 128 8.33 3.64 -1.57
N GLY A 129 8.10 3.64 -0.26
CA GLY A 129 7.24 2.66 0.39
C GLY A 129 7.76 1.22 0.27
N THR A 130 6.90 0.32 -0.16
CA THR A 130 7.14 -1.11 -0.31
C THR A 130 7.09 -1.51 -1.79
N ALA A 131 7.97 -2.41 -2.24
CA ALA A 131 7.85 -2.99 -3.57
C ALA A 131 6.53 -3.77 -3.71
N PRO A 132 5.71 -3.54 -4.77
CA PRO A 132 4.39 -4.18 -4.87
C PRO A 132 4.43 -5.71 -4.81
N ARG A 133 5.47 -6.35 -5.37
CA ARG A 133 5.64 -7.82 -5.30
C ARG A 133 6.00 -8.32 -3.91
N ALA A 134 6.60 -7.48 -3.06
CA ALA A 134 6.88 -7.86 -1.68
C ALA A 134 5.60 -8.12 -0.88
N ILE A 135 4.50 -7.45 -1.22
CA ILE A 135 3.17 -7.72 -0.64
C ILE A 135 2.74 -9.16 -0.96
N GLU A 136 2.88 -9.56 -2.21
CA GLU A 136 2.52 -10.91 -2.65
C GLU A 136 3.40 -11.97 -1.98
N ASP A 137 4.72 -11.72 -1.90
CA ASP A 137 5.66 -12.61 -1.19
C ASP A 137 5.30 -12.73 0.29
N TYR A 138 4.99 -11.60 0.95
CA TYR A 138 4.55 -11.57 2.34
C TYR A 138 3.31 -12.45 2.56
N LEU A 139 2.27 -12.26 1.75
CA LEU A 139 1.03 -13.04 1.84
C LEU A 139 1.28 -14.52 1.65
N LYS A 140 2.08 -14.92 0.64
CA LYS A 140 2.45 -16.32 0.40
C LYS A 140 3.21 -16.94 1.57
N ASN A 141 4.15 -16.18 2.15
CA ASN A 141 4.94 -16.64 3.30
C ASN A 141 4.07 -16.83 4.56
N HIS A 142 2.92 -16.13 4.65
CA HIS A 142 1.93 -16.28 5.71
C HIS A 142 0.79 -17.26 5.35
N GLY A 143 0.96 -18.07 4.29
CA GLY A 143 0.06 -19.16 3.94
C GLY A 143 -1.18 -18.78 3.13
N PHE A 144 -1.27 -17.52 2.65
CA PHE A 144 -2.36 -17.10 1.78
C PHE A 144 -2.11 -17.53 0.33
N LYS A 145 -3.17 -17.94 -0.36
CA LYS A 145 -3.14 -18.15 -1.80
C LYS A 145 -3.37 -16.82 -2.51
N THR A 146 -2.54 -16.52 -3.51
CA THR A 146 -2.67 -15.30 -4.29
C THR A 146 -2.74 -15.58 -5.77
N ILE A 147 -3.45 -14.71 -6.50
CA ILE A 147 -3.38 -14.54 -7.94
C ILE A 147 -3.07 -13.08 -8.21
N SER A 148 -2.20 -12.79 -9.17
CA SER A 148 -1.80 -11.41 -9.42
C SER A 148 -1.57 -11.12 -10.89
N SER A 149 -1.75 -9.86 -11.28
CA SER A 149 -1.46 -9.41 -12.63
C SER A 149 -1.07 -7.93 -12.68
N SER A 150 -0.25 -7.57 -13.66
CA SER A 150 0.03 -6.19 -14.08
C SER A 150 -0.77 -5.78 -15.32
N LYS A 151 -1.68 -6.64 -15.81
CA LYS A 151 -2.48 -6.44 -17.00
C LYS A 151 -3.91 -6.09 -16.61
N LYS A 152 -4.33 -4.88 -16.95
CA LYS A 152 -5.65 -4.35 -16.61
C LYS A 152 -6.81 -5.24 -17.07
N GLU A 153 -6.68 -5.86 -18.24
CA GLU A 153 -7.68 -6.76 -18.82
C GLU A 153 -7.96 -8.03 -18.00
N GLU A 154 -7.08 -8.37 -17.05
CA GLU A 154 -7.22 -9.53 -16.18
C GLU A 154 -7.87 -9.16 -14.82
N TYR A 155 -7.99 -7.87 -14.50
CA TYR A 155 -8.33 -7.40 -13.15
C TYR A 155 -9.75 -7.75 -12.71
N ASP A 156 -10.74 -7.59 -13.58
CA ASP A 156 -12.12 -7.91 -13.21
C ASP A 156 -12.27 -9.42 -12.94
N LYS A 157 -11.60 -10.27 -13.74
CA LYS A 157 -11.56 -11.72 -13.50
C LYS A 157 -10.90 -12.05 -12.15
N ILE A 158 -9.75 -11.44 -11.85
CA ILE A 158 -9.08 -11.61 -10.55
C ILE A 158 -10.02 -11.17 -9.42
N GLY A 159 -10.73 -10.05 -9.59
CA GLY A 159 -11.70 -9.56 -8.61
C GLY A 159 -12.85 -10.55 -8.36
N GLU A 160 -13.35 -11.22 -9.39
CA GLU A 160 -14.38 -12.24 -9.27
C GLU A 160 -13.88 -13.48 -8.52
N GLU A 161 -12.65 -13.91 -8.78
CA GLU A 161 -12.03 -15.14 -8.23
C GLU A 161 -11.44 -14.96 -6.83
N SER A 162 -11.41 -13.72 -6.28
CA SER A 162 -10.76 -13.39 -5.02
C SER A 162 -11.76 -13.03 -3.92
N ASP A 163 -11.35 -13.25 -2.66
CA ASP A 163 -12.11 -12.88 -1.46
C ASP A 163 -11.72 -11.50 -0.94
N ALA A 164 -10.45 -11.10 -1.10
CA ALA A 164 -9.95 -9.76 -0.84
C ALA A 164 -8.92 -9.37 -1.90
N LEU A 165 -8.69 -8.06 -2.09
CA LEU A 165 -7.77 -7.58 -3.10
C LEU A 165 -6.88 -6.44 -2.57
N ILE A 166 -5.70 -6.31 -3.17
CA ILE A 166 -4.79 -5.19 -2.97
C ILE A 166 -4.44 -4.63 -4.34
N LEU A 167 -4.73 -3.36 -4.57
CA LEU A 167 -4.46 -2.66 -5.82
C LEU A 167 -3.40 -1.59 -5.60
N THR A 168 -2.30 -1.70 -6.33
CA THR A 168 -1.26 -0.67 -6.41
C THR A 168 -1.45 0.14 -7.69
N LEU A 169 -1.44 1.45 -7.56
CA LEU A 169 -1.66 2.39 -8.66
C LEU A 169 -0.80 3.66 -8.48
N TYR A 170 -0.61 4.41 -9.55
CA TYR A 170 -0.17 5.80 -9.48
C TYR A 170 -1.38 6.70 -9.21
N ASN A 171 -1.24 7.65 -8.29
CA ASN A 171 -2.29 8.63 -8.01
C ASN A 171 -2.60 9.54 -9.20
N ASP A 172 -1.61 9.75 -10.07
CA ASP A 172 -1.72 10.60 -11.24
C ASP A 172 -1.07 9.90 -12.43
N LYS A 173 -1.81 9.74 -13.54
CA LYS A 173 -1.32 9.10 -14.77
C LYS A 173 -0.24 9.90 -15.49
N TYR A 174 -0.07 11.17 -15.16
CA TYR A 174 0.90 12.07 -15.77
C TYR A 174 2.10 12.36 -14.89
N ASP A 175 1.95 12.33 -13.58
CA ASP A 175 3.03 12.54 -12.61
C ASP A 175 3.19 11.35 -11.66
N ILE A 176 4.12 10.47 -11.98
CA ILE A 176 4.48 9.32 -11.15
C ILE A 176 5.07 9.71 -9.79
N PHE A 177 5.44 10.99 -9.60
CA PHE A 177 5.92 11.52 -8.32
C PHE A 177 4.80 12.03 -7.40
N ASN A 178 3.56 12.09 -7.90
CA ASN A 178 2.38 12.16 -7.04
C ASN A 178 2.10 10.83 -6.33
N MET A 179 3.14 10.03 -6.24
CA MET A 179 3.33 8.82 -5.47
C MET A 179 2.48 7.63 -5.93
N VAL A 180 3.06 6.48 -5.77
CA VAL A 180 2.35 5.20 -5.79
C VAL A 180 1.46 5.14 -4.56
N HIS A 181 0.22 4.72 -4.75
CA HIS A 181 -0.70 4.43 -3.68
C HIS A 181 -1.16 2.98 -3.75
N THR A 182 -1.37 2.39 -2.60
CA THR A 182 -1.86 1.00 -2.50
C THR A 182 -3.06 0.97 -1.59
N ILE A 183 -4.15 0.41 -2.10
CA ILE A 183 -5.42 0.29 -1.40
C ILE A 183 -5.79 -1.18 -1.20
N ASN A 184 -6.48 -1.45 -0.11
CA ASN A 184 -7.22 -2.69 0.08
C ASN A 184 -8.62 -2.54 -0.53
N ILE A 185 -9.11 -3.60 -1.15
CA ILE A 185 -10.46 -3.69 -1.70
C ILE A 185 -11.14 -4.90 -1.06
N THR A 186 -12.23 -4.67 -0.34
CA THR A 186 -13.09 -5.72 0.22
C THR A 186 -14.23 -6.03 -0.73
N LYS A 187 -14.72 -7.29 -0.70
CA LYS A 187 -15.84 -7.76 -1.51
C LYS A 187 -17.01 -8.14 -0.63
N LYS A 188 -18.15 -7.49 -0.81
CA LYS A 188 -19.37 -7.78 -0.07
C LYS A 188 -20.60 -7.64 -0.97
N ASP A 189 -21.47 -8.64 -0.97
CA ASP A 189 -22.74 -8.64 -1.73
C ASP A 189 -22.53 -8.32 -3.23
N ASN A 190 -21.50 -8.91 -3.85
CA ASN A 190 -21.08 -8.67 -5.23
C ASN A 190 -20.72 -7.20 -5.54
N LYS A 191 -20.31 -6.46 -4.54
CA LYS A 191 -19.81 -5.08 -4.65
C LYS A 191 -18.42 -5.00 -4.02
N TYR A 192 -17.67 -4.00 -4.45
CA TYR A 192 -16.33 -3.73 -3.96
C TYR A 192 -16.32 -2.42 -3.17
N TYR A 193 -15.55 -2.40 -2.09
CA TYR A 193 -15.36 -1.23 -1.23
C TYR A 193 -13.87 -1.02 -1.05
N ILE A 194 -13.41 0.22 -1.19
CA ILE A 194 -12.00 0.57 -1.08
C ILE A 194 -11.70 1.16 0.30
N HIS A 195 -10.55 0.82 0.86
CA HIS A 195 -10.09 1.28 2.17
C HIS A 195 -8.79 2.09 2.04
N ASN A 196 -8.62 3.05 2.92
CA ASN A 196 -7.44 3.93 2.97
C ASN A 196 -7.22 4.74 1.68
N ASN A 197 -8.30 5.30 1.13
CA ASN A 197 -8.25 6.17 -0.05
C ASN A 197 -8.97 7.52 0.20
N GLY A 198 -8.73 8.12 1.37
CA GLY A 198 -9.36 9.36 1.80
C GLY A 198 -10.64 9.15 2.61
N TYR A 199 -11.16 10.25 3.15
CA TYR A 199 -12.21 10.24 4.13
C TYR A 199 -13.47 9.48 3.67
N LYS A 200 -13.78 8.40 4.38
CA LYS A 200 -14.97 7.56 4.14
C LYS A 200 -15.08 6.92 2.74
N SER A 201 -13.97 6.71 2.06
CA SER A 201 -13.94 6.03 0.76
C SER A 201 -14.61 4.64 0.77
N TYR A 202 -14.61 3.96 1.91
CA TYR A 202 -15.24 2.65 2.13
C TYR A 202 -16.79 2.69 2.13
N LEU A 203 -17.42 3.85 2.11
CA LEU A 203 -18.89 3.96 2.11
C LEU A 203 -19.51 3.84 0.71
N GLU A 204 -18.73 4.07 -0.34
CA GLU A 204 -19.22 4.02 -1.71
C GLU A 204 -18.93 2.67 -2.37
N PRO A 205 -19.95 1.97 -2.89
CA PRO A 205 -19.75 0.72 -3.59
C PRO A 205 -19.26 0.93 -5.03
N TYR A 206 -18.41 0.00 -5.47
CA TYR A 206 -17.99 -0.18 -6.86
C TYR A 206 -18.50 -1.52 -7.38
N TYR A 207 -18.62 -1.68 -8.70
CA TYR A 207 -19.22 -2.86 -9.31
C TYR A 207 -18.21 -3.76 -10.03
N SER A 208 -17.00 -3.27 -10.25
CA SER A 208 -15.87 -4.02 -10.81
C SER A 208 -14.55 -3.32 -10.44
N ILE A 209 -13.43 -3.98 -10.68
CA ILE A 209 -12.11 -3.34 -10.54
C ILE A 209 -11.92 -2.27 -11.61
N THR A 210 -12.47 -2.50 -12.79
CA THR A 210 -12.51 -1.48 -13.84
C THR A 210 -13.29 -0.23 -13.39
N ASP A 211 -14.44 -0.39 -12.71
CA ASP A 211 -15.22 0.73 -12.16
C ASP A 211 -14.41 1.53 -11.12
N ILE A 212 -13.65 0.84 -10.25
CA ILE A 212 -12.71 1.50 -9.32
C ILE A 212 -11.71 2.37 -10.09
N LEU A 213 -11.02 1.81 -11.10
CA LEU A 213 -10.01 2.54 -11.88
C LEU A 213 -10.57 3.73 -12.66
N LEU A 214 -11.84 3.69 -13.03
CA LEU A 214 -12.50 4.80 -13.73
C LEU A 214 -12.92 5.94 -12.81
N ARG A 215 -13.13 5.66 -11.52
CA ARG A 215 -13.69 6.62 -10.57
C ARG A 215 -12.68 7.09 -9.51
N ILE A 216 -11.70 6.26 -9.18
CA ILE A 216 -10.67 6.61 -8.19
C ILE A 216 -9.85 7.81 -8.70
N ASN A 217 -9.62 8.79 -7.82
CA ASN A 217 -8.90 10.01 -8.13
C ASN A 217 -9.43 10.70 -9.41
N ASP A 218 -10.77 10.77 -9.55
CA ASP A 218 -11.45 11.37 -10.71
C ASP A 218 -11.04 10.74 -12.06
N GLY A 219 -10.62 9.46 -12.04
CA GLY A 219 -10.14 8.72 -13.22
C GLY A 219 -8.73 9.08 -13.67
N GLU A 220 -7.98 9.83 -12.85
CA GLU A 220 -6.59 10.19 -13.14
C GLU A 220 -5.57 9.14 -12.66
N ALA A 221 -6.00 8.15 -11.87
CA ALA A 221 -5.13 7.06 -11.44
C ALA A 221 -4.72 6.15 -12.61
N LYS A 222 -3.50 5.62 -12.52
CA LYS A 222 -3.00 4.60 -13.45
C LYS A 222 -2.66 3.34 -12.67
N ASP A 223 -3.23 2.22 -13.07
CA ASP A 223 -2.94 0.90 -12.50
C ASP A 223 -1.48 0.48 -12.67
N ILE A 224 -0.98 -0.28 -11.69
CA ILE A 224 0.35 -0.90 -11.73
C ILE A 224 0.22 -2.41 -11.55
N PHE A 225 -0.42 -2.83 -10.45
CA PHE A 225 -0.43 -4.24 -10.04
C PHE A 225 -1.65 -4.54 -9.17
N LEU A 226 -2.34 -5.64 -9.47
CA LEU A 226 -3.44 -6.17 -8.68
C LEU A 226 -3.03 -7.51 -8.08
N ILE A 227 -3.28 -7.69 -6.80
CA ILE A 227 -3.16 -8.95 -6.07
C ILE A 227 -4.55 -9.34 -5.57
N GLY A 228 -5.04 -10.48 -6.01
CA GLY A 228 -6.19 -11.15 -5.45
C GLY A 228 -5.76 -12.17 -4.41
N ILE A 229 -6.49 -12.25 -3.29
CA ILE A 229 -6.21 -13.15 -2.18
C ILE A 229 -7.40 -14.09 -2.03
N ILE A 230 -7.13 -15.39 -1.97
CA ILE A 230 -8.14 -16.45 -1.91
C ILE A 230 -8.13 -17.04 -0.50
N LYS A 231 -9.30 -17.09 0.12
CA LYS A 231 -9.49 -17.74 1.43
C LYS A 231 -9.26 -19.24 1.31
N ASN A 232 -8.47 -19.81 2.22
CA ASN A 232 -8.21 -21.24 2.28
C ASN A 232 -9.44 -22.03 2.74
#